data_aab7b4b49d397c75864b32d710e5b1cc
#
_entry.id   aab7b4b49d397c75864b32d710e5b1cc
#
_cell.length_a   1.000
_cell.length_b   1.000
_cell.length_c   1.000
_cell.angle_alpha   90.00
_cell.angle_beta   90.00
_cell.angle_gamma   90.00
#
_symmetry.space_group_name_H-M   'P 1'
#
loop_
_entity.id
_entity.type
_entity.pdbx_description
1 polymer ?
#
loop_
_entity_poly.entity_id
_entity_poly.type
_entity_poly.pdbx_seq_one_letter_code
_entity_poly.pdbx_strand_id
1 'polypeptide(L)'
;MEARIDEKGKFFTPRITKDAITAFVRTANKIIVGSVYVRPGNRLTDELNNDPSSFLPITDVRVYDAEDERFQFQSSFILAAYREILLISELDALATIRDVPWNAPSAEPTPLIREDDNLGVHINERGKYFTVRTPKDAVLCAVRGGDLAVLGYLYVRPDWRLKDELNDDQARYLPMTDARVFRVSNNMLLYHASFLLIGRHAIDIVAPIDAVTGVSNVPWLPIRSTEGEG
;
A
#
# COMPACT_ATOMS: atom_id res chain seq x y z
N MET A 1 -9.71 0.75 -32.11
CA MET A 1 -8.60 -0.21 -31.89
C MET A 1 -8.71 -1.24 -32.99
N GLU A 2 -7.81 -1.23 -33.96
CA GLU A 2 -7.83 -2.22 -35.05
C GLU A 2 -7.12 -3.49 -34.61
N ALA A 3 -7.85 -4.59 -34.56
CA ALA A 3 -7.27 -5.91 -34.40
C ALA A 3 -6.51 -6.28 -35.70
N ARG A 4 -5.20 -6.50 -35.62
CA ARG A 4 -4.40 -7.02 -36.72
C ARG A 4 -4.49 -8.54 -36.72
N ILE A 5 -4.95 -9.10 -37.87
CA ILE A 5 -4.93 -10.54 -38.13
C ILE A 5 -3.68 -10.81 -38.98
N ASP A 6 -2.83 -11.78 -38.57
CA ASP A 6 -1.70 -12.21 -39.40
C ASP A 6 -2.18 -13.08 -40.58
N GLU A 7 -1.27 -13.35 -41.49
CA GLU A 7 -1.55 -14.18 -42.70
C GLU A 7 -1.99 -15.63 -42.34
N LYS A 8 -1.89 -16.03 -41.07
CA LYS A 8 -2.32 -17.34 -40.55
C LYS A 8 -3.62 -17.28 -39.75
N GLY A 9 -4.33 -16.12 -39.78
CA GLY A 9 -5.62 -15.96 -39.13
C GLY A 9 -5.54 -15.80 -37.60
N LYS A 10 -4.34 -15.51 -37.04
CA LYS A 10 -4.14 -15.32 -35.59
C LYS A 10 -4.44 -13.88 -35.21
N PHE A 11 -5.35 -13.66 -34.28
CA PHE A 11 -5.62 -12.35 -33.73
C PHE A 11 -4.46 -11.88 -32.85
N PHE A 12 -3.85 -10.76 -33.22
CA PHE A 12 -2.94 -10.05 -32.32
C PHE A 12 -3.74 -8.99 -31.57
N THR A 13 -3.95 -9.20 -30.30
CA THR A 13 -4.34 -8.13 -29.38
C THR A 13 -3.18 -7.16 -29.31
N PRO A 14 -3.38 -5.83 -29.50
CA PRO A 14 -2.32 -4.85 -29.29
C PRO A 14 -1.74 -5.06 -27.89
N ARG A 15 -0.43 -5.27 -27.78
CA ARG A 15 0.23 -5.30 -26.49
C ARG A 15 0.10 -3.90 -25.89
N ILE A 16 -0.69 -3.79 -24.83
CA ILE A 16 -0.69 -2.57 -24.01
C ILE A 16 0.68 -2.53 -23.37
N THR A 17 1.48 -1.52 -23.71
CA THR A 17 2.75 -1.26 -23.01
C THR A 17 2.40 -0.92 -21.57
N LYS A 18 2.93 -1.66 -20.63
CA LYS A 18 2.77 -1.40 -19.19
C LYS A 18 4.04 -0.74 -18.65
N ASP A 19 3.88 0.16 -17.70
CA ASP A 19 4.98 0.80 -16.99
C ASP A 19 5.48 -0.14 -15.89
N ALA A 20 6.80 -0.29 -15.76
CA ALA A 20 7.40 -1.09 -14.71
C ALA A 20 7.57 -0.23 -13.44
N ILE A 21 7.07 -0.71 -12.32
CA ILE A 21 7.22 -0.10 -11.00
C ILE A 21 7.99 -1.07 -10.11
N THR A 22 9.05 -0.61 -9.47
CA THR A 22 9.74 -1.41 -8.46
C THR A 22 8.89 -1.44 -7.20
N ALA A 23 8.41 -2.63 -6.85
CA ALA A 23 7.53 -2.86 -5.71
C ALA A 23 8.24 -3.60 -4.58
N PHE A 24 7.89 -3.22 -3.37
CA PHE A 24 8.12 -3.97 -2.15
C PHE A 24 6.86 -4.76 -1.83
N VAL A 25 6.99 -6.06 -1.64
CA VAL A 25 5.89 -6.98 -1.30
C VAL A 25 6.27 -7.77 -0.07
N ARG A 26 5.39 -7.77 0.94
CA ARG A 26 5.57 -8.55 2.16
C ARG A 26 4.49 -9.59 2.29
N THR A 27 4.91 -10.82 2.52
CA THR A 27 4.09 -11.93 2.99
C THR A 27 4.36 -12.20 4.48
N ALA A 28 3.77 -13.23 5.06
CA ALA A 28 4.02 -13.60 6.45
C ALA A 28 5.51 -13.90 6.72
N ASN A 29 6.19 -14.55 5.77
CA ASN A 29 7.56 -15.07 5.95
C ASN A 29 8.56 -14.63 4.87
N LYS A 30 8.16 -13.78 3.93
CA LYS A 30 9.04 -13.29 2.85
C LYS A 30 8.89 -11.80 2.62
N ILE A 31 10.02 -11.18 2.22
CA ILE A 31 10.07 -9.88 1.59
C ILE A 31 10.51 -10.11 0.15
N ILE A 32 9.79 -9.52 -0.78
CA ILE A 32 10.01 -9.65 -2.21
C ILE A 32 10.17 -8.24 -2.77
N VAL A 33 11.26 -7.99 -3.47
CA VAL A 33 11.50 -6.74 -4.20
C VAL A 33 11.68 -7.08 -5.67
N GLY A 34 10.91 -6.44 -6.55
CA GLY A 34 10.96 -6.69 -7.97
C GLY A 34 10.03 -5.76 -8.76
N SER A 35 9.96 -5.95 -10.06
CA SER A 35 9.17 -5.11 -10.95
C SER A 35 7.75 -5.66 -11.14
N VAL A 36 6.77 -4.82 -10.87
CA VAL A 36 5.35 -5.03 -11.15
C VAL A 36 4.93 -4.13 -12.31
N TYR A 37 4.01 -4.57 -13.15
CA TYR A 37 3.63 -3.86 -14.36
C TYR A 37 2.23 -3.28 -14.26
N VAL A 38 2.13 -1.95 -14.41
CA VAL A 38 0.91 -1.16 -14.29
C VAL A 38 0.53 -0.57 -15.64
N ARG A 39 -0.75 -0.55 -15.99
CA ARG A 39 -1.22 0.09 -17.23
C ARG A 39 -0.94 1.58 -17.19
N PRO A 40 -0.54 2.20 -18.34
CA PRO A 40 -0.27 3.63 -18.40
C PRO A 40 -1.45 4.46 -17.86
N GLY A 41 -1.16 5.35 -16.94
CA GLY A 41 -2.16 6.19 -16.30
C GLY A 41 -2.97 5.54 -15.16
N ASN A 42 -2.76 4.25 -14.87
CA ASN A 42 -3.29 3.62 -13.67
C ASN A 42 -2.31 3.78 -12.51
N ARG A 43 -2.85 3.71 -11.29
CA ARG A 43 -2.04 3.58 -10.08
C ARG A 43 -1.83 2.11 -9.74
N LEU A 44 -0.82 1.81 -8.95
CA LEU A 44 -0.59 0.45 -8.42
C LEU A 44 -1.86 -0.11 -7.75
N THR A 45 -2.56 0.72 -6.96
CA THR A 45 -3.84 0.36 -6.32
C THR A 45 -4.88 -0.12 -7.31
N ASP A 46 -5.05 0.63 -8.41
CA ASP A 46 -6.08 0.33 -9.41
C ASP A 46 -5.75 -0.97 -10.16
N GLU A 47 -4.47 -1.17 -10.49
CA GLU A 47 -4.04 -2.40 -11.16
C GLU A 47 -4.26 -3.63 -10.27
N LEU A 48 -3.87 -3.56 -8.99
CA LEU A 48 -3.98 -4.68 -8.06
C LEU A 48 -5.43 -5.01 -7.68
N ASN A 49 -6.27 -3.99 -7.50
CA ASN A 49 -7.67 -4.19 -7.10
C ASN A 49 -8.57 -4.63 -8.27
N ASN A 50 -8.21 -4.25 -9.50
CA ASN A 50 -8.98 -4.62 -10.70
C ASN A 50 -8.46 -5.89 -11.40
N ASP A 51 -7.37 -6.50 -10.92
CA ASP A 51 -6.85 -7.74 -11.50
C ASP A 51 -7.67 -8.95 -10.99
N PRO A 52 -8.37 -9.68 -11.88
CA PRO A 52 -9.15 -10.84 -11.48
C PRO A 52 -8.29 -12.09 -11.19
N SER A 53 -6.98 -12.03 -11.48
CA SER A 53 -6.10 -13.19 -11.31
C SER A 53 -5.87 -13.54 -9.84
N SER A 54 -5.37 -14.74 -9.59
CA SER A 54 -5.01 -15.21 -8.25
C SER A 54 -3.55 -14.94 -7.90
N PHE A 55 -2.74 -14.54 -8.89
CA PHE A 55 -1.30 -14.39 -8.73
C PHE A 55 -0.81 -13.08 -9.35
N LEU A 56 0.05 -12.37 -8.63
CA LEU A 56 0.78 -11.20 -9.08
C LEU A 56 2.07 -11.64 -9.77
N PRO A 57 2.26 -11.37 -11.08
CA PRO A 57 3.53 -11.59 -11.75
C PRO A 57 4.54 -10.51 -11.35
N ILE A 58 5.73 -10.92 -10.96
CA ILE A 58 6.83 -10.02 -10.56
C ILE A 58 8.09 -10.47 -11.32
N THR A 59 8.83 -9.52 -11.91
CA THR A 59 10.09 -9.78 -12.61
C THR A 59 11.28 -9.16 -11.87
N ASP A 60 12.49 -9.58 -12.22
CA ASP A 60 13.75 -9.09 -11.64
C ASP A 60 13.76 -9.13 -10.11
N VAL A 61 13.38 -10.28 -9.58
CA VAL A 61 13.00 -10.48 -8.20
C VAL A 61 14.20 -10.79 -7.31
N ARG A 62 14.22 -10.15 -6.15
CA ARG A 62 15.05 -10.53 -4.99
C ARG A 62 14.15 -10.89 -3.83
N VAL A 63 14.40 -12.04 -3.21
CA VAL A 63 13.61 -12.57 -2.10
C VAL A 63 14.46 -12.63 -0.84
N TYR A 64 13.88 -12.16 0.24
CA TYR A 64 14.49 -12.11 1.58
C TYR A 64 13.58 -12.79 2.58
N ASP A 65 14.13 -13.27 3.67
CA ASP A 65 13.36 -13.72 4.82
C ASP A 65 12.69 -12.51 5.52
N ALA A 66 11.46 -12.67 6.01
CA ALA A 66 10.73 -11.55 6.63
C ALA A 66 11.11 -11.33 8.11
N GLU A 67 11.76 -12.29 8.75
CA GLU A 67 12.15 -12.24 10.17
C GLU A 67 13.52 -11.59 10.35
N ASP A 68 14.54 -12.16 9.69
CA ASP A 68 15.94 -11.73 9.80
C ASP A 68 16.42 -10.91 8.59
N GLU A 69 15.56 -10.71 7.59
CA GLU A 69 15.80 -9.91 6.37
C GLU A 69 16.96 -10.42 5.52
N ARG A 70 17.37 -11.67 5.74
CA ARG A 70 18.47 -12.28 5.02
C ARG A 70 18.05 -12.61 3.59
N PHE A 71 18.94 -12.27 2.64
CA PHE A 71 18.77 -12.64 1.24
C PHE A 71 18.66 -14.16 1.09
N GLN A 72 17.68 -14.62 0.32
CA GLN A 72 17.43 -16.04 0.05
C GLN A 72 17.78 -16.43 -1.38
N PHE A 73 17.18 -15.75 -2.35
CA PHE A 73 17.42 -16.01 -3.77
C PHE A 73 16.97 -14.84 -4.64
N GLN A 74 17.39 -14.89 -5.91
CA GLN A 74 16.89 -14.01 -6.97
C GLN A 74 16.30 -14.84 -8.12
N SER A 75 15.38 -14.23 -8.88
CA SER A 75 14.75 -14.86 -10.04
C SER A 75 14.39 -13.80 -11.07
N SER A 76 14.48 -14.17 -12.35
CA SER A 76 13.97 -13.30 -13.42
C SER A 76 12.45 -13.16 -13.40
N PHE A 77 11.74 -14.11 -12.79
CA PHE A 77 10.28 -14.12 -12.73
C PHE A 77 9.77 -15.01 -11.59
N ILE A 78 8.74 -14.52 -10.88
CA ILE A 78 7.94 -15.32 -9.96
C ILE A 78 6.46 -14.97 -10.09
N LEU A 79 5.61 -15.81 -9.53
CA LEU A 79 4.19 -15.56 -9.29
C LEU A 79 3.95 -15.51 -7.77
N ALA A 80 3.55 -14.36 -7.25
CA ALA A 80 3.17 -14.20 -5.85
C ALA A 80 1.64 -14.37 -5.71
N ALA A 81 1.20 -15.29 -4.86
CA ALA A 81 -0.23 -15.45 -4.63
C ALA A 81 -0.80 -14.22 -3.91
N TYR A 82 -1.81 -13.58 -4.48
CA TYR A 82 -2.43 -12.39 -3.89
C TYR A 82 -2.92 -12.60 -2.45
N ARG A 83 -3.43 -13.80 -2.15
CA ARG A 83 -3.91 -14.15 -0.80
C ARG A 83 -2.80 -14.22 0.28
N GLU A 84 -1.54 -14.29 -0.14
CA GLU A 84 -0.39 -14.35 0.77
C GLU A 84 0.26 -12.96 0.96
N ILE A 85 -0.12 -11.98 0.16
CA ILE A 85 0.47 -10.63 0.21
C ILE A 85 -0.20 -9.83 1.33
N LEU A 86 0.53 -9.60 2.42
CA LEU A 86 0.06 -8.81 3.56
C LEU A 86 0.15 -7.31 3.26
N LEU A 87 1.29 -6.89 2.72
CA LEU A 87 1.59 -5.48 2.41
C LEU A 87 2.24 -5.38 1.02
N ILE A 88 1.93 -4.31 0.30
CA ILE A 88 2.60 -3.93 -0.94
C ILE A 88 2.70 -2.42 -1.04
N SER A 89 3.87 -1.93 -1.51
CA SER A 89 4.15 -0.52 -1.74
C SER A 89 5.06 -0.36 -2.94
N GLU A 90 5.09 0.80 -3.57
CA GLU A 90 6.20 1.20 -4.42
C GLU A 90 7.46 1.33 -3.54
N LEU A 91 8.61 0.89 -4.04
CA LEU A 91 9.81 0.84 -3.21
C LEU A 91 10.29 2.24 -2.81
N ASP A 92 10.10 3.23 -3.67
CA ASP A 92 10.45 4.63 -3.43
C ASP A 92 9.52 5.34 -2.43
N ALA A 93 8.31 4.81 -2.22
CA ALA A 93 7.38 5.28 -1.19
C ALA A 93 7.73 4.73 0.21
N LEU A 94 8.69 3.79 0.30
CA LEU A 94 9.07 3.10 1.53
C LEU A 94 10.38 3.69 2.07
N ALA A 95 10.35 4.18 3.30
CA ALA A 95 11.53 4.57 4.07
C ALA A 95 11.80 3.56 5.19
N THR A 96 13.06 3.23 5.40
CA THR A 96 13.49 2.38 6.49
C THR A 96 14.28 3.17 7.52
N ILE A 97 14.17 2.78 8.79
CA ILE A 97 14.83 3.46 9.91
C ILE A 97 16.24 2.92 10.12
N ARG A 98 16.55 1.81 9.45
CA ARG A 98 17.81 1.09 9.53
C ARG A 98 18.29 0.67 8.14
N ASP A 99 19.56 0.37 8.02
CA ASP A 99 20.08 -0.24 6.80
C ASP A 99 19.38 -1.56 6.54
N VAL A 100 18.82 -1.68 5.34
CA VAL A 100 18.15 -2.88 4.89
C VAL A 100 18.77 -3.38 3.59
N PRO A 101 18.80 -4.72 3.38
CA PRO A 101 19.49 -5.30 2.25
C PRO A 101 18.88 -5.00 0.89
N TRP A 102 17.67 -4.45 0.84
CA TRP A 102 17.02 -4.06 -0.41
C TRP A 102 17.19 -2.59 -0.80
N ASN A 103 18.02 -1.80 -0.08
CA ASN A 103 18.32 -0.39 -0.37
C ASN A 103 17.06 0.49 -0.50
N ALA A 104 16.14 0.40 0.44
CA ALA A 104 15.08 1.39 0.52
C ALA A 104 15.69 2.78 0.85
N PRO A 105 15.24 3.87 0.21
CA PRO A 105 15.74 5.20 0.53
C PRO A 105 15.44 5.52 2.00
N SER A 106 16.47 5.98 2.71
CA SER A 106 16.27 6.56 4.05
C SER A 106 15.60 7.91 3.87
N ALA A 107 14.34 8.02 4.24
CA ALA A 107 13.65 9.30 4.30
C ALA A 107 13.24 9.58 5.74
N GLU A 108 13.53 10.79 6.22
CA GLU A 108 12.89 11.29 7.42
C GLU A 108 11.38 11.41 7.18
N PRO A 109 10.53 11.05 8.14
CA PRO A 109 9.09 11.20 7.98
C PRO A 109 8.77 12.68 7.74
N THR A 110 8.28 12.99 6.54
CA THR A 110 7.78 14.33 6.25
C THR A 110 6.48 14.52 7.03
N PRO A 111 6.36 15.57 7.87
CA PRO A 111 5.09 15.85 8.52
C PRO A 111 4.03 16.14 7.45
N LEU A 112 2.92 15.42 7.49
CA LEU A 112 1.79 15.66 6.61
C LEU A 112 1.07 16.95 7.04
N ILE A 113 1.59 18.08 6.58
CA ILE A 113 0.81 19.31 6.45
C ILE A 113 0.37 19.33 4.99
N ARG A 114 -0.80 18.84 4.71
CA ARG A 114 -1.47 19.14 3.45
C ARG A 114 -2.17 20.46 3.62
N GLU A 115 -1.54 21.50 3.10
CA GLU A 115 -2.25 22.72 2.73
C GLU A 115 -3.31 22.36 1.68
N ASP A 116 -4.48 22.94 1.84
CA ASP A 116 -5.70 22.75 1.05
C ASP A 116 -5.43 22.43 -0.42
N ASP A 117 -5.75 21.21 -0.84
CA ASP A 117 -5.92 20.89 -2.24
C ASP A 117 -7.15 21.65 -2.75
N ASN A 118 -6.91 22.79 -3.38
CA ASN A 118 -7.90 23.55 -4.12
C ASN A 118 -8.69 22.60 -5.02
N LEU A 119 -9.98 22.49 -4.74
CA LEU A 119 -11.00 21.77 -5.51
C LEU A 119 -11.20 22.46 -6.87
N GLY A 120 -10.22 22.39 -7.74
CA GLY A 120 -10.25 22.86 -9.12
C GLY A 120 -10.26 21.69 -10.09
N VAL A 121 -11.19 21.72 -11.05
CA VAL A 121 -11.13 20.81 -12.21
C VAL A 121 -9.83 21.12 -12.98
N HIS A 122 -8.80 20.31 -12.80
CA HIS A 122 -7.59 20.42 -13.59
C HIS A 122 -7.75 19.66 -14.90
N ILE A 123 -7.79 20.40 -15.99
CA ILE A 123 -7.60 19.89 -17.35
C ILE A 123 -6.09 19.90 -17.59
N ASN A 124 -5.46 18.73 -17.79
CA ASN A 124 -4.05 18.74 -18.20
C ASN A 124 -3.91 19.19 -19.66
N GLU A 125 -2.69 19.56 -20.06
CA GLU A 125 -2.35 20.01 -21.42
C GLU A 125 -2.72 19.01 -22.54
N ARG A 126 -3.17 17.80 -22.20
CA ARG A 126 -3.63 16.75 -23.12
C ARG A 126 -5.16 16.60 -23.14
N GLY A 127 -5.92 17.53 -22.55
CA GLY A 127 -7.39 17.51 -22.59
C GLY A 127 -8.07 16.36 -21.82
N LYS A 128 -7.38 15.73 -20.89
CA LYS A 128 -7.96 14.65 -20.07
C LYS A 128 -8.71 15.26 -18.88
N TYR A 129 -10.00 14.99 -18.80
CA TYR A 129 -10.82 15.33 -17.63
C TYR A 129 -10.40 14.48 -16.45
N PHE A 130 -9.96 15.10 -15.37
CA PHE A 130 -9.88 14.43 -14.09
C PHE A 130 -11.25 14.54 -13.42
N THR A 131 -11.86 13.41 -13.13
CA THR A 131 -13.07 13.33 -12.31
C THR A 131 -12.82 14.08 -11.00
N VAL A 132 -13.77 14.94 -10.63
CA VAL A 132 -13.78 15.62 -9.33
C VAL A 132 -13.56 14.54 -8.26
N ARG A 133 -12.44 14.59 -7.57
CA ARG A 133 -12.19 13.69 -6.44
C ARG A 133 -13.21 14.08 -5.37
N THR A 134 -14.08 13.17 -5.02
CA THR A 134 -14.92 13.34 -3.82
C THR A 134 -13.94 13.56 -2.66
N PRO A 135 -14.00 14.70 -1.96
CA PRO A 135 -13.16 14.91 -0.78
C PRO A 135 -13.41 13.77 0.20
N LYS A 136 -12.35 13.22 0.76
CA LYS A 136 -12.43 12.17 1.78
C LYS A 136 -11.78 12.66 3.05
N ASP A 137 -12.39 12.35 4.18
CA ASP A 137 -11.85 12.67 5.50
C ASP A 137 -10.73 11.68 5.85
N ALA A 138 -9.59 12.21 6.30
CA ALA A 138 -8.47 11.39 6.75
C ALA A 138 -8.68 10.97 8.21
N VAL A 139 -8.73 9.67 8.44
CA VAL A 139 -8.90 9.08 9.79
C VAL A 139 -7.63 8.33 10.16
N LEU A 140 -6.96 8.75 11.23
CA LEU A 140 -5.80 8.04 11.76
C LEU A 140 -6.25 6.73 12.41
N CYS A 141 -5.77 5.61 11.87
CA CYS A 141 -6.19 4.28 12.29
C CYS A 141 -4.98 3.41 12.67
N ALA A 142 -5.20 2.53 13.63
CA ALA A 142 -4.37 1.35 13.84
C ALA A 142 -5.02 0.16 13.14
N VAL A 143 -4.24 -0.53 12.31
CA VAL A 143 -4.64 -1.77 11.62
C VAL A 143 -3.73 -2.89 12.12
N ARG A 144 -4.31 -4.01 12.53
CA ARG A 144 -3.56 -5.19 12.96
C ARG A 144 -3.89 -6.39 12.10
N GLY A 145 -2.87 -7.23 11.86
CA GLY A 145 -3.01 -8.51 11.22
C GLY A 145 -1.75 -9.37 11.40
N GLY A 146 -1.91 -10.54 11.97
CA GLY A 146 -0.78 -11.40 12.33
C GLY A 146 0.23 -10.71 13.25
N ASP A 147 1.50 -10.76 12.90
CA ASP A 147 2.59 -10.11 13.68
C ASP A 147 2.86 -8.65 13.22
N LEU A 148 1.94 -8.03 12.49
CA LEU A 148 2.10 -6.66 12.03
C LEU A 148 1.04 -5.73 12.63
N ALA A 149 1.47 -4.52 12.96
CA ALA A 149 0.61 -3.38 13.27
C ALA A 149 0.98 -2.22 12.36
N VAL A 150 -0.02 -1.59 11.76
CA VAL A 150 0.17 -0.44 10.87
C VAL A 150 -0.60 0.74 11.45
N LEU A 151 0.10 1.84 11.69
CA LEU A 151 -0.50 3.11 12.08
C LEU A 151 -0.42 4.07 10.90
N GLY A 152 -1.54 4.63 10.46
CA GLY A 152 -1.58 5.53 9.30
C GLY A 152 -2.98 6.02 9.01
N TYR A 153 -3.14 6.79 7.94
CA TYR A 153 -4.42 7.39 7.57
C TYR A 153 -5.18 6.53 6.57
N LEU A 154 -6.43 6.24 6.91
CA LEU A 154 -7.49 5.77 6.01
C LEU A 154 -8.36 6.95 5.58
N TYR A 155 -8.96 6.85 4.40
CA TYR A 155 -9.78 7.92 3.84
C TYR A 155 -11.23 7.46 3.72
N VAL A 156 -12.12 8.18 4.40
CA VAL A 156 -13.56 7.89 4.50
C VAL A 156 -14.33 8.96 3.74
N ARG A 157 -15.36 8.57 2.98
CA ARG A 157 -16.26 9.51 2.30
C ARG A 157 -16.92 10.44 3.33
N PRO A 158 -17.20 11.72 2.98
CA PRO A 158 -17.93 12.63 3.85
C PRO A 158 -19.24 12.00 4.32
N ASP A 159 -19.57 12.21 5.58
CA ASP A 159 -20.78 11.69 6.25
C ASP A 159 -20.85 10.16 6.40
N TRP A 160 -19.80 9.43 5.97
CA TRP A 160 -19.69 7.99 6.17
C TRP A 160 -18.90 7.66 7.44
N ARG A 161 -19.28 6.57 8.07
CA ARG A 161 -18.47 6.00 9.17
C ARG A 161 -17.38 5.11 8.58
N LEU A 162 -16.28 4.97 9.30
CA LEU A 162 -15.20 4.05 8.92
C LEU A 162 -15.71 2.63 8.60
N LYS A 163 -16.68 2.14 9.40
CA LYS A 163 -17.34 0.84 9.17
C LYS A 163 -18.02 0.78 7.80
N ASP A 164 -18.71 1.84 7.41
CA ASP A 164 -19.48 1.86 6.16
C ASP A 164 -18.51 1.89 4.96
N GLU A 165 -17.46 2.69 5.02
CA GLU A 165 -16.39 2.73 4.00
C GLU A 165 -15.70 1.37 3.85
N LEU A 166 -15.34 0.74 4.97
CA LEU A 166 -14.66 -0.56 4.93
C LEU A 166 -15.56 -1.70 4.43
N ASN A 167 -16.88 -1.64 4.61
CA ASN A 167 -17.79 -2.69 4.17
C ASN A 167 -18.30 -2.48 2.74
N ASP A 168 -18.36 -1.23 2.25
CA ASP A 168 -18.83 -0.93 0.90
C ASP A 168 -17.78 -1.22 -0.18
N ASP A 169 -16.51 -1.01 0.14
CA ASP A 169 -15.41 -1.22 -0.78
C ASP A 169 -15.09 -2.72 -0.93
N GLN A 170 -15.21 -3.24 -2.16
CA GLN A 170 -14.87 -4.62 -2.52
C GLN A 170 -13.38 -4.78 -2.90
N ALA A 171 -12.58 -3.74 -2.75
CA ALA A 171 -11.16 -3.76 -3.07
C ALA A 171 -10.42 -4.85 -2.29
N ARG A 172 -9.49 -5.53 -2.95
CA ARG A 172 -8.63 -6.56 -2.35
C ARG A 172 -7.63 -5.95 -1.36
N TYR A 173 -7.19 -4.75 -1.66
CA TYR A 173 -6.20 -4.02 -0.87
C TYR A 173 -6.77 -2.70 -0.36
N LEU A 174 -6.50 -2.41 0.90
CA LEU A 174 -6.86 -1.18 1.59
C LEU A 174 -5.69 -0.19 1.51
N PRO A 175 -5.85 0.99 0.89
CA PRO A 175 -4.80 1.99 0.83
C PRO A 175 -4.69 2.76 2.15
N MET A 176 -3.46 2.95 2.62
CA MET A 176 -3.09 3.81 3.74
C MET A 176 -2.00 4.79 3.33
N THR A 177 -2.01 5.99 3.89
CA THR A 177 -0.94 6.97 3.74
C THR A 177 -0.27 7.26 5.07
N ASP A 178 0.98 7.74 5.02
CA ASP A 178 1.82 7.99 6.19
C ASP A 178 1.85 6.79 7.15
N ALA A 179 2.01 5.62 6.57
CA ALA A 179 1.90 4.35 7.27
C ALA A 179 3.20 3.99 7.98
N ARG A 180 3.13 3.74 9.27
CA ARG A 180 4.22 3.20 10.09
C ARG A 180 3.93 1.75 10.41
N VAL A 181 4.82 0.87 10.01
CA VAL A 181 4.65 -0.58 10.17
C VAL A 181 5.53 -1.09 11.30
N PHE A 182 4.92 -1.74 12.26
CA PHE A 182 5.57 -2.30 13.44
C PHE A 182 5.46 -3.82 13.45
N ARG A 183 6.47 -4.48 13.98
CA ARG A 183 6.39 -5.87 14.40
C ARG A 183 5.80 -5.93 15.81
N VAL A 184 4.71 -6.67 15.98
CA VAL A 184 3.98 -6.69 17.26
C VAL A 184 4.74 -7.47 18.33
N SER A 185 5.37 -8.58 17.96
CA SER A 185 6.09 -9.47 18.89
C SER A 185 7.19 -8.77 19.70
N ASN A 186 7.82 -7.72 19.15
CA ASN A 186 8.87 -6.97 19.83
C ASN A 186 8.68 -5.45 19.78
N ASN A 187 7.53 -4.98 19.33
CA ASN A 187 7.19 -3.55 19.18
C ASN A 187 8.18 -2.75 18.30
N MET A 188 8.91 -3.41 17.43
CA MET A 188 9.91 -2.78 16.60
C MET A 188 9.27 -2.10 15.39
N LEU A 189 9.57 -0.80 15.19
CA LEU A 189 9.25 -0.12 13.95
C LEU A 189 10.10 -0.69 12.83
N LEU A 190 9.46 -1.22 11.79
CA LEU A 190 10.11 -1.85 10.64
C LEU A 190 10.39 -0.83 9.55
N TYR A 191 9.36 -0.11 9.12
CA TYR A 191 9.45 0.89 8.05
C TYR A 191 8.31 1.89 8.13
N HIS A 192 8.54 3.01 7.47
CA HIS A 192 7.56 4.04 7.19
C HIS A 192 7.28 4.07 5.68
N ALA A 193 6.04 4.27 5.29
CA ALA A 193 5.65 4.38 3.89
C ALA A 193 4.75 5.59 3.70
N SER A 194 5.07 6.44 2.73
CA SER A 194 4.19 7.53 2.32
C SER A 194 2.86 7.00 1.76
N PHE A 195 2.92 5.82 1.15
CA PHE A 195 1.76 5.10 0.63
C PHE A 195 1.97 3.58 0.77
N LEU A 196 0.98 2.89 1.32
CA LEU A 196 0.99 1.46 1.57
C LEU A 196 -0.36 0.84 1.25
N LEU A 197 -0.36 -0.34 0.67
CA LEU A 197 -1.54 -1.16 0.45
C LEU A 197 -1.50 -2.36 1.40
N ILE A 198 -2.58 -2.57 2.16
CA ILE A 198 -2.75 -3.68 3.09
C ILE A 198 -3.74 -4.67 2.50
N GLY A 199 -3.37 -5.95 2.43
CA GLY A 199 -4.28 -7.02 2.03
C GLY A 199 -5.44 -7.14 3.03
N ARG A 200 -6.68 -6.96 2.58
CA ARG A 200 -7.86 -7.04 3.47
C ARG A 200 -7.98 -8.38 4.18
N HIS A 201 -7.60 -9.45 3.52
CA HIS A 201 -7.59 -10.81 4.09
C HIS A 201 -6.61 -10.97 5.27
N ALA A 202 -5.64 -10.04 5.40
CA ALA A 202 -4.64 -10.05 6.46
C ALA A 202 -5.05 -9.20 7.68
N ILE A 203 -6.19 -8.52 7.60
CA ILE A 203 -6.64 -7.58 8.65
C ILE A 203 -7.50 -8.31 9.67
N ASP A 204 -7.04 -8.31 10.93
CA ASP A 204 -7.81 -8.79 12.07
C ASP A 204 -8.63 -7.68 12.73
N ILE A 205 -8.03 -6.49 12.87
CA ILE A 205 -8.60 -5.35 13.60
C ILE A 205 -8.28 -4.05 12.88
N VAL A 206 -9.27 -3.15 12.80
CA VAL A 206 -9.11 -1.74 12.45
C VAL A 206 -9.73 -0.89 13.55
N ALA A 207 -8.97 0.05 14.09
CA ALA A 207 -9.45 0.97 15.13
C ALA A 207 -9.01 2.41 14.84
N PRO A 208 -9.92 3.39 14.82
CA PRO A 208 -9.54 4.80 14.87
C PRO A 208 -8.77 5.08 16.16
N ILE A 209 -7.70 5.86 16.07
CA ILE A 209 -6.82 6.10 17.25
C ILE A 209 -7.53 6.89 18.34
N ASP A 210 -8.43 7.79 17.98
CA ASP A 210 -9.22 8.56 18.92
C ASP A 210 -10.20 7.73 19.76
N ALA A 211 -10.59 6.54 19.26
CA ALA A 211 -11.43 5.57 19.95
C ALA A 211 -10.64 4.62 20.86
N VAL A 212 -9.31 4.59 20.75
CA VAL A 212 -8.47 3.67 21.54
C VAL A 212 -8.14 4.30 22.88
N THR A 213 -8.52 3.64 23.96
CA THR A 213 -8.28 4.06 25.36
C THR A 213 -7.65 2.95 26.18
N GLY A 214 -6.93 3.30 27.23
CA GLY A 214 -6.42 2.34 28.21
C GLY A 214 -5.25 1.48 27.74
N VAL A 215 -4.49 1.96 26.75
CA VAL A 215 -3.33 1.23 26.22
C VAL A 215 -2.09 1.54 27.06
N SER A 216 -1.45 0.51 27.58
CA SER A 216 -0.15 0.61 28.25
C SER A 216 0.94 -0.05 27.41
N ASN A 217 2.11 0.63 27.30
CA ASN A 217 3.34 0.11 26.69
C ASN A 217 3.23 -0.31 25.20
N VAL A 218 2.47 0.41 24.40
CA VAL A 218 2.42 0.18 22.95
C VAL A 218 3.08 1.36 22.22
N PRO A 219 4.34 1.24 21.78
CA PRO A 219 5.12 2.37 21.25
C PRO A 219 4.57 2.96 19.95
N TRP A 220 3.67 2.24 19.27
CA TRP A 220 3.02 2.69 18.05
C TRP A 220 1.72 3.48 18.30
N LEU A 221 1.23 3.53 19.53
CA LEU A 221 0.13 4.42 19.90
C LEU A 221 0.69 5.70 20.51
N PRO A 222 0.32 6.89 20.01
CA PRO A 222 0.69 8.13 20.65
C PRO A 222 0.10 8.15 22.07
N ILE A 223 0.98 8.27 23.07
CA ILE A 223 0.55 8.51 24.45
C ILE A 223 -0.15 9.87 24.44
N ARG A 224 -1.46 9.89 24.60
CA ARG A 224 -2.12 11.13 24.98
C ARG A 224 -1.61 11.45 26.39
N SER A 225 -0.77 12.46 26.50
CA SER A 225 -0.52 13.10 27.78
C SER A 225 -1.88 13.55 28.30
N THR A 226 -2.34 12.91 29.36
CA THR A 226 -3.41 13.43 30.21
C THR A 226 -2.83 14.64 30.91
N GLU A 227 -2.67 15.76 30.21
CA GLU A 227 -2.44 17.05 30.83
C GLU A 227 -3.78 17.61 31.29
N GLY A 228 -3.99 17.51 32.62
CA GLY A 228 -4.59 18.55 33.39
C GLY A 228 -6.08 18.75 33.27
N GLU A 229 -6.89 17.92 33.92
CA GLU A 229 -8.01 18.49 34.67
C GLU A 229 -7.55 18.63 36.14
N GLY A 230 -7.11 19.85 36.47
CA GLY A 230 -6.94 20.40 37.81
C GLY A 230 -7.87 21.56 37.98
#